data_260d12b16c30d377908b62e58622b82d
#
_entry.id   260d12b16c30d377908b62e58622b82d
#
_cell.length_a   1.000
_cell.length_b   1.000
_cell.length_c   1.000
_cell.angle_alpha   90.00
_cell.angle_beta   90.00
_cell.angle_gamma   90.00
#
_symmetry.space_group_name_H-M   'P 1'
#
loop_
_entity.id
_entity.type
_entity.pdbx_description
1 polymer ?
#
loop_
_entity_poly.entity_id
_entity_poly.type
_entity_poly.pdbx_seq_one_letter_code
_entity_poly.pdbx_strand_id
1 'polypeptide(L)'
;MKLMTKQIEKAARKQYNLGSDLDQNVVAKFFDPCGSWSWFVMNQDPDNPEYLWGIIKGFEVEQGSFSLSELQNYRGRLGLGIERDISFRPQPARGILHMLLEGKHV
;
A
#
# COMPACT_ATOMS: atom_id res chain seq x y z
N MET A 1 10.27 5.58 10.50
CA MET A 1 10.50 4.44 9.58
C MET A 1 10.32 4.91 8.15
N LYS A 2 11.22 4.49 7.27
CA LYS A 2 11.08 4.75 5.85
C LYS A 2 10.13 3.70 5.24
N LEU A 3 9.04 4.15 4.63
CA LEU A 3 8.00 3.24 4.13
C LEU A 3 8.45 2.45 2.89
N MET A 4 9.14 3.10 1.95
CA MET A 4 9.59 2.43 0.73
C MET A 4 11.07 2.06 0.82
N THR A 5 11.39 0.81 0.48
CA THR A 5 12.77 0.39 0.26
C THR A 5 13.08 0.47 -1.22
N LYS A 6 14.36 0.42 -1.59
CA LYS A 6 14.75 0.39 -3.00
C LYS A 6 14.17 -0.83 -3.72
N GLN A 7 14.12 -1.96 -3.03
CA GLN A 7 13.55 -3.19 -3.59
C GLN A 7 12.05 -3.05 -3.87
N ILE A 8 11.32 -2.46 -2.92
CA ILE A 8 9.88 -2.22 -3.09
C ILE A 8 9.64 -1.22 -4.21
N GLU A 9 10.40 -0.12 -4.25
CA GLU A 9 10.29 0.86 -5.33
C GLU A 9 10.50 0.23 -6.70
N LYS A 10 11.54 -0.58 -6.83
CA LYS A 10 11.82 -1.26 -8.10
C LYS A 10 10.65 -2.13 -8.54
N ALA A 11 10.12 -2.93 -7.62
CA ALA A 11 8.98 -3.81 -7.92
C ALA A 11 7.72 -3.01 -8.27
N ALA A 12 7.43 -1.95 -7.52
CA ALA A 12 6.25 -1.11 -7.75
C ALA A 12 6.34 -0.37 -9.09
N ARG A 13 7.50 0.19 -9.41
CA ARG A 13 7.69 0.91 -10.68
C ARG A 13 7.58 0.02 -11.90
N LYS A 14 8.01 -1.24 -11.79
CA LYS A 14 7.84 -2.22 -12.88
C LYS A 14 6.37 -2.46 -13.21
N GLN A 15 5.49 -2.30 -12.26
CA GLN A 15 4.05 -2.57 -12.42
C GLN A 15 3.24 -1.32 -12.79
N TYR A 16 3.88 -0.17 -12.94
CA TYR A 16 3.16 1.09 -13.15
C TYR A 16 2.19 1.04 -14.34
N ASN A 17 2.61 0.45 -15.45
CA ASN A 17 1.78 0.39 -16.65
C ASN A 17 0.57 -0.54 -16.52
N LEU A 18 0.54 -1.37 -15.48
CA LEU A 18 -0.62 -2.23 -15.23
C LEU A 18 -1.77 -1.49 -14.56
N GLY A 19 -1.50 -0.30 -14.00
CA GLY A 19 -2.54 0.54 -13.42
C GLY A 19 -3.38 -0.19 -12.39
N SER A 20 -4.68 -0.27 -12.62
CA SER A 20 -5.64 -0.93 -11.73
C SER A 20 -5.87 -2.41 -12.04
N ASP A 21 -5.11 -2.98 -12.97
CA ASP A 21 -5.21 -4.40 -13.31
C ASP A 21 -4.88 -5.25 -12.08
N LEU A 22 -5.78 -6.13 -11.70
CA LEU A 22 -5.59 -6.99 -10.52
C LEU A 22 -4.65 -8.16 -10.78
N ASP A 23 -4.21 -8.36 -12.02
CA ASP A 23 -3.21 -9.37 -12.37
C ASP A 23 -1.80 -8.84 -12.17
N GLN A 24 -1.57 -8.26 -11.00
CA GLN A 24 -0.26 -7.82 -10.53
C GLN A 24 -0.18 -8.10 -9.04
N ASN A 25 1.00 -7.99 -8.46
CA ASN A 25 1.20 -8.23 -7.03
C ASN A 25 0.99 -6.95 -6.22
N VAL A 26 0.52 -7.13 -4.98
CA VAL A 26 0.76 -6.15 -3.92
C VAL A 26 2.19 -6.38 -3.44
N VAL A 27 3.01 -5.34 -3.46
CA VAL A 27 4.45 -5.45 -3.15
C VAL A 27 4.82 -4.99 -1.75
N ALA A 28 3.92 -4.26 -1.10
CA ALA A 28 4.14 -3.80 0.28
C ALA A 28 2.80 -3.49 0.94
N LYS A 29 2.78 -3.59 2.26
CA LYS A 29 1.64 -3.19 3.10
C LYS A 29 2.10 -2.14 4.08
N PHE A 30 1.35 -1.02 4.15
CA PHE A 30 1.51 0.01 5.18
C PHE A 30 0.27 0.00 6.07
N PHE A 31 0.44 0.36 7.33
CA PHE A 31 -0.69 0.38 8.27
C PHE A 31 -0.51 1.47 9.32
N ASP A 32 -1.64 1.89 9.87
CA ASP A 32 -1.68 2.79 11.02
C ASP A 32 -1.70 1.96 12.31
N PRO A 33 -0.62 1.99 13.12
CA PRO A 33 -0.57 1.16 14.32
C PRO A 33 -1.58 1.57 15.40
N CYS A 34 -2.11 2.79 15.31
CA CYS A 34 -3.11 3.30 16.25
C CYS A 34 -4.51 3.34 15.66
N GLY A 35 -4.70 2.79 14.47
CA GLY A 35 -5.98 2.82 13.77
C GLY A 35 -6.22 1.54 12.99
N SER A 36 -7.23 1.59 12.11
CA SER A 36 -7.64 0.41 11.34
C SER A 36 -7.32 0.50 9.86
N TRP A 37 -6.67 1.59 9.42
CA TRP A 37 -6.39 1.81 8.01
C TRP A 37 -5.14 1.07 7.57
N SER A 38 -5.20 0.53 6.36
CA SER A 38 -4.05 -0.11 5.70
C SER A 38 -4.02 0.26 4.22
N TRP A 39 -2.81 0.29 3.67
CA TRP A 39 -2.55 0.61 2.26
C TRP A 39 -1.70 -0.50 1.67
N PHE A 40 -2.16 -1.06 0.57
CA PHE A 40 -1.51 -2.18 -0.10
C PHE A 40 -0.97 -1.69 -1.44
N VAL A 41 0.33 -1.50 -1.53
CA VAL A 41 0.98 -0.88 -2.69
C VAL A 41 1.04 -1.84 -3.85
N MET A 42 0.49 -1.45 -4.99
CA MET A 42 0.56 -2.21 -6.24
C MET A 42 1.60 -1.61 -7.18
N ASN A 43 1.57 -0.30 -7.39
CA ASN A 43 2.54 0.33 -8.27
C ASN A 43 2.85 1.77 -7.89
N GLN A 44 3.93 2.28 -8.49
CA GLN A 44 4.44 3.63 -8.25
C GLN A 44 4.81 4.25 -9.58
N ASP A 45 4.45 5.52 -9.75
CA ASP A 45 4.85 6.28 -10.95
C ASP A 45 6.37 6.50 -10.92
N PRO A 46 7.11 6.01 -11.92
CA PRO A 46 8.57 6.20 -11.96
C PRO A 46 8.99 7.65 -12.14
N ASP A 47 8.12 8.49 -12.71
CA ASP A 47 8.40 9.92 -12.93
C ASP A 47 7.90 10.80 -11.77
N ASN A 48 7.04 10.25 -10.91
CA ASN A 48 6.53 10.95 -9.74
C ASN A 48 6.47 9.96 -8.57
N PRO A 49 7.57 9.78 -7.84
CA PRO A 49 7.65 8.79 -6.75
C PRO A 49 6.63 9.00 -5.62
N GLU A 50 6.04 10.20 -5.52
CA GLU A 50 4.99 10.47 -4.56
C GLU A 50 3.69 9.74 -4.87
N TYR A 51 3.45 9.40 -6.14
CA TYR A 51 2.20 8.80 -6.57
C TYR A 51 2.30 7.27 -6.46
N LEU A 52 1.49 6.73 -5.55
CA LEU A 52 1.32 5.29 -5.39
C LEU A 52 -0.11 4.91 -5.75
N TRP A 53 -0.28 3.71 -6.25
CA TRP A 53 -1.59 3.11 -6.52
C TRP A 53 -1.68 1.78 -5.81
N GLY A 54 -2.85 1.49 -5.28
CA GLY A 54 -3.05 0.20 -4.65
C GLY A 54 -4.44 0.05 -4.06
N ILE A 55 -4.54 -0.83 -3.08
CA ILE A 55 -5.78 -1.10 -2.36
C ILE A 55 -5.73 -0.37 -1.03
N ILE A 56 -6.79 0.38 -0.73
CA ILE A 56 -6.91 1.13 0.51
C ILE A 56 -8.01 0.48 1.34
N LYS A 57 -7.65 0.02 2.52
CA LYS A 57 -8.62 -0.45 3.50
C LYS A 57 -8.80 0.65 4.54
N GLY A 58 -9.80 1.50 4.30
CA GLY A 58 -10.20 2.56 5.21
C GLY A 58 -11.57 2.24 5.81
N PHE A 59 -12.50 3.17 5.70
CA PHE A 59 -13.90 2.89 6.05
C PHE A 59 -14.49 1.86 5.10
N GLU A 60 -14.04 1.87 3.86
CA GLU A 60 -14.37 0.88 2.85
C GLU A 60 -13.10 0.32 2.25
N VAL A 61 -13.22 -0.73 1.45
CA VAL A 61 -12.12 -1.32 0.70
C VAL A 61 -12.24 -0.89 -0.74
N GLU A 62 -11.22 -0.23 -1.28
CA GLU A 62 -11.24 0.26 -2.65
C GLU A 62 -9.85 0.38 -3.23
N GLN A 63 -9.75 0.42 -4.54
CA GLN A 63 -8.52 0.79 -5.21
C GLN A 63 -8.45 2.31 -5.33
N GLY A 64 -7.24 2.86 -5.22
CA GLY A 64 -7.06 4.29 -5.39
C GLY A 64 -5.60 4.68 -5.31
N SER A 65 -5.36 5.97 -5.56
CA SER A 65 -4.04 6.56 -5.42
C SER A 65 -3.86 7.12 -4.02
N PHE A 66 -2.61 7.17 -3.58
CA PHE A 66 -2.25 7.79 -2.31
C PHE A 66 -0.84 8.37 -2.39
N SER A 67 -0.57 9.34 -1.53
CA SER A 67 0.68 10.07 -1.53
C SER A 67 1.66 9.46 -0.56
N LEU A 68 2.87 9.14 -1.04
CA LEU A 68 3.92 8.62 -0.18
C LEU A 68 4.30 9.61 0.91
N SER A 69 4.48 10.89 0.56
CA SER A 69 4.88 11.89 1.57
C SER A 69 3.79 12.13 2.62
N GLU A 70 2.54 12.10 2.23
CA GLU A 70 1.44 12.24 3.20
C GLU A 70 1.47 11.10 4.21
N LEU A 71 1.65 9.86 3.75
CA LEU A 71 1.76 8.72 4.66
C LEU A 71 3.03 8.79 5.50
N GLN A 72 4.15 9.17 4.89
CA GLN A 72 5.44 9.25 5.56
C GLN A 72 5.43 10.29 6.67
N ASN A 73 4.69 11.39 6.48
CA ASN A 73 4.65 12.51 7.41
C ASN A 73 3.49 12.46 8.41
N TYR A 74 2.54 11.55 8.21
CA TYR A 74 1.39 11.43 9.10
C TYR A 74 1.85 11.05 10.52
N ARG A 75 1.23 11.70 11.51
CA ARG A 75 1.36 11.34 12.93
C ARG A 75 -0.03 11.29 13.53
N GLY A 76 -0.39 10.12 14.03
CA GLY A 76 -1.66 9.90 14.67
C GLY A 76 -1.60 10.12 16.17
N ARG A 77 -2.53 9.48 16.88
CA ARG A 77 -2.57 9.48 18.33
C ARG A 77 -1.24 8.92 18.86
N LEU A 78 -0.79 9.41 19.98
CA LEU A 78 0.48 9.02 20.61
C LEU A 78 1.71 9.38 19.78
N GLY A 79 1.56 10.20 18.73
CA GLY A 79 2.67 10.63 17.89
C GLY A 79 3.23 9.53 16.98
N LEU A 80 2.54 8.39 16.85
CA LEU A 80 3.00 7.30 16.00
C LEU A 80 2.61 7.54 14.54
N GLY A 81 3.54 7.24 13.63
CA GLY A 81 3.31 7.37 12.19
C GLY A 81 2.84 6.05 11.56
N ILE A 82 2.62 6.12 10.27
CA ILE A 82 2.32 4.93 9.46
C ILE A 82 3.57 4.04 9.42
N GLU A 83 3.38 2.74 9.46
CA GLU A 83 4.46 1.76 9.44
C GLU A 83 4.33 0.82 8.26
N ARG A 84 5.46 0.28 7.81
CA ARG A 84 5.47 -0.81 6.85
C ARG A 84 5.45 -2.14 7.60
N ASP A 85 4.62 -3.07 7.15
CA ASP A 85 4.62 -4.43 7.66
C ASP A 85 5.84 -5.16 7.08
N ILE A 86 6.87 -5.35 7.91
CA ILE A 86 8.13 -5.96 7.48
C ILE A 86 8.00 -7.47 7.24
N SER A 87 6.90 -8.07 7.70
CA SER A 87 6.62 -9.50 7.50
C SER A 87 5.81 -9.75 6.24
N PHE A 88 5.31 -8.70 5.60
CA PHE A 88 4.50 -8.84 4.40
C PHE A 88 5.34 -9.33 3.22
N ARG A 89 4.83 -10.31 2.50
CA ARG A 89 5.44 -10.83 1.28
C ARG A 89 4.57 -10.47 0.08
N PRO A 90 5.15 -10.20 -1.10
CA PRO A 90 4.37 -9.94 -2.30
C PRO A 90 3.34 -11.03 -2.55
N GLN A 91 2.11 -10.62 -2.86
CA GLN A 91 0.97 -11.50 -3.07
C GLN A 91 0.09 -10.94 -4.18
N PRO A 92 -0.64 -11.79 -4.90
CA PRO A 92 -1.54 -11.33 -5.95
C PRO A 92 -2.57 -10.32 -5.43
N ALA A 93 -2.69 -9.19 -6.11
CA ALA A 93 -3.61 -8.13 -5.71
C ALA A 93 -5.06 -8.61 -5.72
N ARG A 94 -5.44 -9.44 -6.67
CA ARG A 94 -6.80 -9.99 -6.76
C ARG A 94 -7.17 -10.76 -5.48
N GLY A 95 -6.26 -11.58 -4.98
CA GLY A 95 -6.49 -12.33 -3.75
C GLY A 95 -6.59 -11.45 -2.53
N ILE A 96 -5.72 -10.43 -2.43
CA ILE A 96 -5.76 -9.45 -1.32
C ILE A 96 -7.11 -8.73 -1.32
N LEU A 97 -7.52 -8.20 -2.47
CA LEU A 97 -8.79 -7.47 -2.59
C LEU A 97 -9.97 -8.36 -2.19
N HIS A 98 -9.98 -9.60 -2.68
CA HIS A 98 -11.05 -10.55 -2.38
C HIS A 98 -11.14 -10.82 -0.86
N MET A 99 -10.01 -11.08 -0.21
CA MET A 99 -9.99 -11.33 1.24
C MET A 99 -10.46 -10.12 2.04
N LEU A 100 -10.03 -8.92 1.65
CA LEU A 100 -10.45 -7.69 2.34
C LEU A 100 -11.95 -7.44 2.18
N LEU A 101 -12.50 -7.68 1.00
CA LEU A 101 -13.94 -7.54 0.76
C LEU A 101 -14.77 -8.55 1.55
N GLU A 102 -14.18 -9.69 1.90
CA GLU A 102 -14.81 -10.69 2.77
C GLU A 102 -14.64 -10.36 4.26
N GLY A 103 -14.00 -9.24 4.59
CA GLY A 103 -13.77 -8.84 5.97
C GLY A 103 -12.62 -9.55 6.66
N LYS A 104 -11.77 -10.24 5.90
CA LYS A 104 -10.63 -10.95 6.46
C LYS A 104 -9.47 -9.98 6.70
N HIS A 105 -8.65 -10.31 7.70
CA HIS A 105 -7.41 -9.59 7.97
C HIS A 105 -6.31 -10.08 7.04
N VAL A 106 -5.58 -9.13 6.48
CA VAL A 106 -4.46 -9.43 5.59
C VAL A 106 -3.22 -8.70 6.05
#